data_afa35acf9ed39d85c5072a7d1bb44c3c
#
_entry.id   afa35acf9ed39d85c5072a7d1bb44c3c
#
_cell.length_a   1.000
_cell.length_b   1.000
_cell.length_c   1.000
_cell.angle_alpha   90.00
_cell.angle_beta   90.00
_cell.angle_gamma   90.00
#
_symmetry.space_group_name_H-M   'P 1'
#
loop_
_entity.id
_entity.type
_entity.pdbx_description
1 polymer ?
#
loop_
_entity_poly.entity_id
_entity_poly.type
_entity_poly.pdbx_seq_one_letter_code
_entity_poly.pdbx_strand_id
1 'polypeptide(L)'
;MPEWLVVLIACGTAVAICFVWKAGRRKSSSRWPEGRPNTRQTNDEQEQAHRDFVANVSHELRTPVSIIKGFSETLIDDYENLSEKQRRKFLSKIQRNSERLNSLIEDLLSLARLEALDVTLDRKNLDLSELIGQIGEDFQTKLGDDGPAISVDLPDSPLMISGDAEKLISVFENLIENAIVHAENLSTIKVQAKMDADGQHVACRIEDDGQGIPEEELERLFERFYRLEKSRSRERGGTGLGLSIVREVIEAHQGEVVAQSRLGKG
;
A
#
# COMPACT_ATOMS: atom_id res chain seq x y z
N MET A 1 -6.74 32.43 5.28
CA MET A 1 -6.84 31.38 4.24
C MET A 1 -5.48 30.74 4.13
N PRO A 2 -5.25 29.52 4.60
CA PRO A 2 -4.01 28.82 4.30
C PRO A 2 -4.15 28.21 2.90
N GLU A 3 -3.37 28.72 1.99
CA GLU A 3 -3.26 28.17 0.64
C GLU A 3 -2.45 26.88 0.71
N TRP A 4 -3.15 25.76 0.65
CA TRP A 4 -2.57 24.44 0.44
C TRP A 4 -2.29 24.33 -1.06
N LEU A 5 -1.04 24.52 -1.43
CA LEU A 5 -0.63 24.30 -2.82
C LEU A 5 -0.55 22.79 -3.09
N VAL A 6 -1.64 22.23 -3.60
CA VAL A 6 -1.63 20.92 -4.26
C VAL A 6 -0.92 21.12 -5.59
N VAL A 7 0.32 20.66 -5.72
CA VAL A 7 1.01 20.66 -7.01
C VAL A 7 0.44 19.52 -7.85
N LEU A 8 -0.64 19.80 -8.56
CA LEU A 8 -1.14 18.99 -9.65
C LEU A 8 -0.18 19.14 -10.85
N ILE A 9 0.74 18.21 -11.00
CA ILE A 9 1.45 18.07 -12.27
C ILE A 9 0.66 17.06 -13.10
N ALA A 10 -0.18 17.59 -13.98
CA ALA A 10 -0.81 16.81 -15.04
C ALA A 10 0.26 16.42 -16.07
N CYS A 11 0.77 15.20 -16.00
CA CYS A 11 1.46 14.56 -17.11
C CYS A 11 0.76 13.24 -17.40
N GLY A 12 0.24 13.11 -18.65
CA GLY A 12 -0.52 11.94 -19.05
C GLY A 12 0.39 10.74 -19.18
N THR A 13 0.06 9.69 -18.48
CA THR A 13 0.47 8.29 -18.54
C THR A 13 0.92 7.77 -17.18
N ALA A 14 0.04 7.24 -16.35
CA ALA A 14 0.41 6.33 -15.27
C ALA A 14 -0.55 6.41 -14.07
N VAL A 15 -0.68 5.34 -13.29
CA VAL A 15 -1.16 5.47 -11.91
C VAL A 15 -0.04 6.17 -11.14
N ALA A 16 -0.30 7.37 -10.67
CA ALA A 16 0.64 8.10 -9.85
C ALA A 16 0.09 8.21 -8.43
N ILE A 17 0.79 7.64 -7.47
CA ILE A 17 0.52 7.87 -6.06
C ILE A 17 1.52 8.90 -5.57
N CYS A 18 1.02 10.09 -5.24
CA CYS A 18 1.82 11.19 -4.74
C CYS A 18 1.58 11.38 -3.25
N PHE A 19 2.62 11.54 -2.49
CA PHE A 19 2.51 11.97 -1.10
C PHE A 19 3.48 13.12 -0.82
N VAL A 20 3.05 14.01 0.06
CA VAL A 20 3.80 15.21 0.44
C VAL A 20 4.08 15.14 1.93
N TRP A 21 5.31 15.34 2.31
CA TRP A 21 5.80 15.27 3.67
C TRP A 21 6.36 16.59 4.17
N LYS A 22 6.06 16.95 5.42
CA LYS A 22 6.59 18.16 6.05
C LYS A 22 7.96 17.92 6.67
N ALA A 23 9.00 18.52 6.08
CA ALA A 23 10.35 18.53 6.67
C ALA A 23 10.35 19.33 7.98
N GLY A 24 10.88 18.74 9.05
CA GLY A 24 10.67 19.21 10.41
C GLY A 24 11.20 20.59 10.72
N ARG A 25 10.33 21.44 11.27
CA ARG A 25 10.66 22.39 12.34
C ARG A 25 9.53 22.40 13.38
N ARG A 26 9.85 22.04 14.63
CA ARG A 26 8.98 22.25 15.77
C ARG A 26 8.59 23.73 15.87
N LYS A 27 7.29 24.03 15.74
CA LYS A 27 6.62 25.09 16.51
C LYS A 27 5.13 24.81 16.63
N SER A 28 4.76 24.57 17.85
CA SER A 28 3.54 24.88 18.58
C SER A 28 2.29 25.35 17.84
N SER A 29 1.20 24.69 18.22
CA SER A 29 -0.17 25.19 18.32
C SER A 29 -0.79 25.80 17.06
N SER A 30 -1.55 25.02 16.37
CA SER A 30 -2.70 25.54 15.65
C SER A 30 -3.98 24.81 16.09
N ARG A 31 -4.84 25.60 16.68
CA ARG A 31 -6.20 25.38 17.08
C ARG A 31 -7.00 24.80 15.92
N TRP A 32 -7.59 23.64 16.12
CA TRP A 32 -8.61 23.11 15.22
C TRP A 32 -9.83 24.01 15.20
N PRO A 33 -10.50 24.25 14.07
CA PRO A 33 -11.78 24.94 14.07
C PRO A 33 -12.79 24.03 14.77
N GLU A 34 -13.36 24.55 15.88
CA GLU A 34 -14.48 23.95 16.59
C GLU A 34 -15.76 24.06 15.73
N GLY A 35 -16.00 23.07 14.93
CA GLY A 35 -17.32 22.76 14.40
C GLY A 35 -17.62 21.32 14.79
N ARG A 36 -18.29 21.11 15.93
CA ARG A 36 -18.73 19.77 16.35
C ARG A 36 -19.77 19.26 15.38
N PRO A 37 -19.47 18.24 14.55
CA PRO A 37 -20.51 17.47 13.90
C PRO A 37 -21.26 16.67 14.97
N ASN A 38 -22.51 16.39 14.70
CA ASN A 38 -23.47 15.73 15.57
C ASN A 38 -22.91 14.40 16.10
N THR A 39 -22.49 14.34 17.36
CA THR A 39 -21.71 13.27 18.00
C THR A 39 -22.37 11.88 17.92
N ARG A 40 -23.65 11.79 17.61
CA ARG A 40 -24.36 10.51 17.47
C ARG A 40 -24.18 9.90 16.07
N GLN A 41 -24.23 10.69 15.02
CA GLN A 41 -24.04 10.18 13.64
C GLN A 41 -22.61 9.66 13.42
N THR A 42 -21.60 10.34 13.96
CA THR A 42 -20.20 9.90 13.87
C THR A 42 -19.92 8.60 14.63
N ASN A 43 -20.59 8.35 15.77
CA ASN A 43 -20.43 7.09 16.50
C ASN A 43 -21.07 5.92 15.76
N ASP A 44 -22.25 6.10 15.20
CA ASP A 44 -22.95 5.04 14.46
C ASP A 44 -22.18 4.65 13.17
N GLU A 45 -21.60 5.63 12.47
CA GLU A 45 -20.76 5.40 11.28
C GLU A 45 -19.44 4.68 11.65
N GLN A 46 -18.80 5.05 12.75
CA GLN A 46 -17.59 4.39 13.24
C GLN A 46 -17.87 2.95 13.70
N GLU A 47 -18.97 2.71 14.41
CA GLU A 47 -19.37 1.37 14.80
C GLU A 47 -19.70 0.49 13.60
N GLN A 48 -20.33 1.05 12.56
CA GLN A 48 -20.63 0.31 11.35
C GLN A 48 -19.34 -0.03 10.60
N ALA A 49 -18.42 0.93 10.42
CA ALA A 49 -17.13 0.69 9.79
C ALA A 49 -16.32 -0.40 10.54
N HIS A 50 -16.36 -0.41 11.87
CA HIS A 50 -15.72 -1.46 12.66
C HIS A 50 -16.36 -2.83 12.47
N ARG A 51 -17.70 -2.91 12.45
CA ARG A 51 -18.42 -4.17 12.18
C ARG A 51 -18.09 -4.71 10.79
N ASP A 52 -18.07 -3.85 9.80
CA ASP A 52 -17.73 -4.21 8.41
C ASP A 52 -16.28 -4.67 8.29
N PHE A 53 -15.36 -4.02 9.01
CA PHE A 53 -13.96 -4.43 9.10
C PHE A 53 -13.83 -5.85 9.67
N VAL A 54 -14.44 -6.14 10.83
CA VAL A 54 -14.39 -7.47 11.46
C VAL A 54 -15.02 -8.56 10.57
N ALA A 55 -16.12 -8.24 9.89
CA ALA A 55 -16.77 -9.15 8.95
C ALA A 55 -15.84 -9.46 7.75
N ASN A 56 -15.21 -8.43 7.17
CA ASN A 56 -14.28 -8.57 6.06
C ASN A 56 -13.03 -9.37 6.45
N VAL A 57 -12.43 -9.09 7.62
CA VAL A 57 -11.31 -9.88 8.19
C VAL A 57 -11.69 -11.35 8.28
N SER A 58 -12.84 -11.64 8.87
CA SER A 58 -13.31 -13.02 9.05
C SER A 58 -13.48 -13.74 7.70
N HIS A 59 -13.95 -13.04 6.70
CA HIS A 59 -14.16 -13.58 5.36
C HIS A 59 -12.84 -13.82 4.62
N GLU A 60 -11.91 -12.87 4.68
CA GLU A 60 -10.61 -12.97 4.01
C GLU A 60 -9.68 -13.99 4.69
N LEU A 61 -9.82 -14.25 6.00
CA LEU A 61 -9.13 -15.33 6.69
C LEU A 61 -9.73 -16.71 6.37
N ARG A 62 -11.06 -16.83 6.29
CA ARG A 62 -11.75 -18.12 6.08
C ARG A 62 -11.42 -18.73 4.71
N THR A 63 -11.30 -17.93 3.70
CA THR A 63 -11.05 -18.39 2.31
C THR A 63 -9.75 -19.17 2.18
N PRO A 64 -8.56 -18.61 2.51
CA PRO A 64 -7.30 -19.36 2.41
C PRO A 64 -7.26 -20.57 3.34
N VAL A 65 -7.81 -20.48 4.54
CA VAL A 65 -7.90 -21.64 5.48
C VAL A 65 -8.70 -22.78 4.86
N SER A 66 -9.84 -22.49 4.23
CA SER A 66 -10.67 -23.52 3.58
C SER A 66 -9.96 -24.16 2.39
N ILE A 67 -9.18 -23.36 1.62
CA ILE A 67 -8.39 -23.88 0.50
C ILE A 67 -7.27 -24.78 0.99
N ILE A 68 -6.51 -24.33 2.00
CA ILE A 68 -5.44 -25.13 2.62
C ILE A 68 -6.02 -26.45 3.12
N LYS A 69 -7.11 -26.40 3.88
CA LYS A 69 -7.78 -27.58 4.44
C LYS A 69 -8.21 -28.54 3.33
N GLY A 70 -8.93 -28.07 2.30
CA GLY A 70 -9.44 -28.94 1.24
C GLY A 70 -8.34 -29.63 0.43
N PHE A 71 -7.26 -28.92 0.07
CA PHE A 71 -6.14 -29.56 -0.63
C PHE A 71 -5.34 -30.50 0.27
N SER A 72 -5.25 -30.21 1.58
CA SER A 72 -4.60 -31.11 2.55
C SER A 72 -5.40 -32.40 2.72
N GLU A 73 -6.72 -32.30 2.86
CA GLU A 73 -7.62 -33.48 2.92
C GLU A 73 -7.50 -34.32 1.64
N THR A 74 -7.56 -33.67 0.45
CA THR A 74 -7.39 -34.41 -0.82
C THR A 74 -6.03 -35.12 -0.91
N LEU A 75 -4.95 -34.47 -0.44
CA LEU A 75 -3.62 -35.10 -0.41
C LEU A 75 -3.55 -36.27 0.57
N ILE A 76 -4.25 -36.22 1.67
CA ILE A 76 -4.27 -37.30 2.68
C ILE A 76 -5.09 -38.48 2.17
N ASP A 77 -6.29 -38.20 1.66
CA ASP A 77 -7.27 -39.23 1.33
C ASP A 77 -6.96 -39.96 0.01
N ASP A 78 -6.42 -39.23 -0.97
CA ASP A 78 -6.22 -39.72 -2.35
C ASP A 78 -4.76 -39.79 -2.79
N TYR A 79 -3.80 -39.74 -1.87
CA TYR A 79 -2.37 -39.62 -2.19
C TYR A 79 -1.88 -40.65 -3.25
N GLU A 80 -2.29 -41.89 -3.13
CA GLU A 80 -1.89 -43.00 -4.02
C GLU A 80 -2.43 -42.81 -5.46
N ASN A 81 -3.62 -42.20 -5.60
CA ASN A 81 -4.30 -42.02 -6.87
C ASN A 81 -3.88 -40.73 -7.61
N LEU A 82 -3.21 -39.81 -6.89
CA LEU A 82 -2.75 -38.56 -7.47
C LEU A 82 -1.43 -38.72 -8.22
N SER A 83 -1.35 -38.19 -9.44
CA SER A 83 -0.08 -38.06 -10.15
C SER A 83 0.85 -37.08 -9.41
N GLU A 84 2.17 -37.21 -9.61
CA GLU A 84 3.17 -36.31 -9.05
C GLU A 84 2.87 -34.84 -9.40
N LYS A 85 2.45 -34.58 -10.64
CA LYS A 85 2.06 -33.23 -11.11
C LYS A 85 0.90 -32.67 -10.30
N GLN A 86 -0.11 -33.47 -9.97
CA GLN A 86 -1.26 -33.07 -9.15
C GLN A 86 -0.84 -32.80 -7.72
N ARG A 87 -0.03 -33.68 -7.11
CA ARG A 87 0.51 -33.48 -5.75
C ARG A 87 1.29 -32.17 -5.65
N ARG A 88 2.22 -31.91 -6.58
CA ARG A 88 2.98 -30.65 -6.63
C ARG A 88 2.06 -29.44 -6.78
N LYS A 89 1.04 -29.52 -7.63
CA LYS A 89 0.06 -28.45 -7.81
C LYS A 89 -0.72 -28.15 -6.52
N PHE A 90 -1.12 -29.18 -5.78
CA PHE A 90 -1.87 -29.00 -4.53
C PHE A 90 -0.98 -28.43 -3.43
N LEU A 91 0.24 -28.95 -3.27
CA LEU A 91 1.24 -28.39 -2.35
C LEU A 91 1.54 -26.92 -2.64
N SER A 92 1.73 -26.55 -3.89
CA SER A 92 1.93 -25.15 -4.30
C SER A 92 0.73 -24.26 -3.97
N LYS A 93 -0.51 -24.80 -4.08
CA LYS A 93 -1.71 -24.05 -3.67
C LYS A 93 -1.80 -23.87 -2.15
N ILE A 94 -1.44 -24.90 -1.37
CA ILE A 94 -1.37 -24.81 0.08
C ILE A 94 -0.35 -23.77 0.48
N GLN A 95 0.87 -23.85 -0.04
CA GLN A 95 1.95 -22.91 0.24
C GLN A 95 1.53 -21.46 -0.04
N ARG A 96 1.03 -21.17 -1.23
CA ARG A 96 0.60 -19.82 -1.63
C ARG A 96 -0.50 -19.27 -0.74
N ASN A 97 -1.46 -20.10 -0.29
CA ASN A 97 -2.52 -19.64 0.61
C ASN A 97 -2.01 -19.47 2.04
N SER A 98 -0.99 -20.20 2.47
CA SER A 98 -0.31 -20.00 3.75
C SER A 98 0.49 -18.68 3.76
N GLU A 99 1.22 -18.38 2.69
CA GLU A 99 1.94 -17.11 2.50
C GLU A 99 0.96 -15.93 2.52
N ARG A 100 -0.16 -16.04 1.78
CA ARG A 100 -1.21 -15.03 1.78
C ARG A 100 -1.82 -14.80 3.17
N LEU A 101 -2.05 -15.89 3.93
CA LEU A 101 -2.59 -15.81 5.29
C LEU A 101 -1.62 -15.05 6.21
N ASN A 102 -0.32 -15.35 6.08
CA ASN A 102 0.72 -14.66 6.84
C ASN A 102 0.75 -13.16 6.53
N SER A 103 0.78 -12.78 5.25
CA SER A 103 0.69 -11.38 4.80
C SER A 103 -0.54 -10.67 5.38
N LEU A 104 -1.72 -11.32 5.35
CA LEU A 104 -2.94 -10.74 5.88
C LEU A 104 -2.85 -10.50 7.40
N ILE A 105 -2.23 -11.42 8.15
CA ILE A 105 -2.01 -11.26 9.59
C ILE A 105 -1.04 -10.10 9.86
N GLU A 106 0.05 -9.97 9.11
CA GLU A 106 1.01 -8.89 9.24
C GLU A 106 0.37 -7.52 8.94
N ASP A 107 -0.44 -7.43 7.89
CA ASP A 107 -1.21 -6.23 7.55
C ASP A 107 -2.17 -5.83 8.68
N LEU A 108 -2.92 -6.80 9.23
CA LEU A 108 -3.85 -6.56 10.33
C LEU A 108 -3.13 -6.09 11.59
N LEU A 109 -1.99 -6.70 11.93
CA LEU A 109 -1.17 -6.28 13.06
C LEU A 109 -0.58 -4.87 12.85
N SER A 110 -0.18 -4.54 11.62
CA SER A 110 0.30 -3.21 11.27
C SER A 110 -0.79 -2.16 11.44
N LEU A 111 -2.01 -2.42 10.90
CA LEU A 111 -3.16 -1.54 11.08
C LEU A 111 -3.52 -1.38 12.56
N ALA A 112 -3.62 -2.46 13.31
CA ALA A 112 -3.96 -2.41 14.74
C ALA A 112 -2.94 -1.58 15.55
N ARG A 113 -1.65 -1.66 15.18
CA ARG A 113 -0.62 -0.81 15.79
C ARG A 113 -0.76 0.66 15.39
N LEU A 114 -1.15 0.97 14.16
CA LEU A 114 -1.34 2.34 13.67
C LEU A 114 -2.61 2.99 14.24
N GLU A 115 -3.65 2.22 14.54
CA GLU A 115 -4.91 2.68 15.15
C GLU A 115 -4.83 2.87 16.67
N ALA A 116 -3.85 2.29 17.33
CA ALA A 116 -3.69 2.45 18.77
C ALA A 116 -3.49 3.95 19.11
N LEU A 117 -4.24 4.45 20.07
CA LEU A 117 -4.28 5.88 20.46
C LEU A 117 -2.90 6.46 20.88
N ASP A 118 -1.91 5.60 21.13
CA ASP A 118 -0.56 5.96 21.54
C ASP A 118 0.52 5.49 20.54
N VAL A 119 0.24 5.54 19.24
CA VAL A 119 1.28 5.21 18.24
C VAL A 119 2.42 6.22 18.34
N THR A 120 3.47 5.83 19.01
CA THR A 120 4.74 6.57 18.98
C THR A 120 5.56 6.04 17.80
N LEU A 121 5.56 6.81 16.70
CA LEU A 121 6.51 6.58 15.63
C LEU A 121 7.94 6.76 16.15
N ASP A 122 8.83 5.82 15.86
CA ASP A 122 10.27 5.98 16.16
C ASP A 122 10.91 6.94 15.13
N ARG A 123 10.52 8.23 15.25
CA ARG A 123 10.96 9.26 14.31
C ARG A 123 12.42 9.61 14.53
N LYS A 124 13.20 9.39 13.49
CA LYS A 124 14.62 9.79 13.42
C LYS A 124 14.85 10.67 12.19
N ASN A 125 15.91 11.45 12.22
CA ASN A 125 16.37 12.10 11.01
C ASN A 125 16.92 11.05 10.07
N LEU A 126 16.38 10.96 8.87
CA LEU A 126 16.80 10.02 7.84
C LEU A 126 16.87 10.71 6.47
N ASP A 127 17.72 10.22 5.61
CA ASP A 127 17.77 10.61 4.22
C ASP A 127 16.80 9.73 3.42
N LEU A 128 15.72 10.33 2.96
CA LEU A 128 14.70 9.64 2.18
C LEU A 128 15.23 9.23 0.79
N SER A 129 16.22 9.96 0.24
CA SER A 129 16.83 9.60 -1.04
C SER A 129 17.59 8.28 -0.93
N GLU A 130 18.35 8.08 0.13
CA GLU A 130 19.09 6.85 0.40
C GLU A 130 18.11 5.68 0.57
N LEU A 131 17.05 5.87 1.36
CA LEU A 131 16.05 4.85 1.62
C LEU A 131 15.33 4.42 0.32
N ILE A 132 14.87 5.36 -0.50
CA ILE A 132 14.21 5.07 -1.79
C ILE A 132 15.18 4.38 -2.75
N GLY A 133 16.43 4.84 -2.82
CA GLY A 133 17.47 4.23 -3.65
C GLY A 133 17.68 2.77 -3.33
N GLN A 134 17.85 2.43 -2.05
CA GLN A 134 18.01 1.07 -1.56
C GLN A 134 16.80 0.18 -1.92
N ILE A 135 15.59 0.65 -1.68
CA ILE A 135 14.37 -0.09 -2.02
C ILE A 135 14.29 -0.37 -3.52
N GLY A 136 14.59 0.64 -4.36
CA GLY A 136 14.60 0.48 -5.82
C GLY A 136 15.59 -0.58 -6.29
N GLU A 137 16.81 -0.59 -5.74
CA GLU A 137 17.85 -1.59 -6.04
C GLU A 137 17.45 -2.99 -5.58
N ASP A 138 16.87 -3.12 -4.39
CA ASP A 138 16.41 -4.40 -3.84
C ASP A 138 15.30 -5.01 -4.70
N PHE A 139 14.32 -4.20 -5.11
CA PHE A 139 13.26 -4.67 -5.99
C PHE A 139 13.77 -5.00 -7.38
N GLN A 140 14.65 -4.19 -7.98
CA GLN A 140 15.23 -4.52 -9.28
C GLN A 140 16.01 -5.84 -9.24
N THR A 141 16.73 -6.07 -8.16
CA THR A 141 17.47 -7.34 -7.94
C THR A 141 16.52 -8.54 -7.83
N LYS A 142 15.40 -8.38 -7.09
CA LYS A 142 14.37 -9.43 -6.96
C LYS A 142 13.66 -9.74 -8.28
N LEU A 143 13.40 -8.73 -9.10
CA LEU A 143 12.70 -8.85 -10.37
C LEU A 143 13.58 -9.43 -11.49
N GLY A 144 14.89 -9.22 -11.43
CA GLY A 144 15.83 -9.61 -12.46
C GLY A 144 15.68 -8.83 -13.77
N ASP A 145 16.41 -9.25 -14.79
CA ASP A 145 16.44 -8.57 -16.09
C ASP A 145 15.16 -8.74 -16.93
N ASP A 146 14.39 -9.79 -16.66
CA ASP A 146 13.14 -10.10 -17.39
C ASP A 146 11.90 -9.41 -16.75
N GLY A 147 12.05 -8.79 -15.59
CA GLY A 147 10.98 -8.07 -14.90
C GLY A 147 10.81 -6.63 -15.37
N PRO A 148 9.78 -5.92 -14.85
CA PRO A 148 9.63 -4.48 -15.13
C PRO A 148 10.84 -3.71 -14.61
N ALA A 149 11.26 -2.67 -15.35
CA ALA A 149 12.35 -1.82 -14.94
C ALA A 149 11.90 -0.86 -13.81
N ILE A 150 12.71 -0.75 -12.76
CA ILE A 150 12.50 0.24 -11.71
C ILE A 150 13.44 1.43 -11.98
N SER A 151 12.85 2.58 -12.28
CA SER A 151 13.57 3.84 -12.50
C SER A 151 13.42 4.74 -11.30
N VAL A 152 14.54 5.07 -10.66
CA VAL A 152 14.59 5.95 -9.50
C VAL A 152 15.18 7.29 -9.93
N ASP A 153 14.43 8.39 -9.71
CA ASP A 153 14.80 9.76 -10.09
C ASP A 153 14.79 10.66 -8.84
N LEU A 154 15.96 10.87 -8.28
CA LEU A 154 16.20 11.56 -7.02
C LEU A 154 17.16 12.74 -7.24
N PRO A 155 17.06 13.79 -6.43
CA PRO A 155 18.02 14.90 -6.49
C PRO A 155 19.40 14.48 -5.95
N ASP A 156 20.46 15.16 -6.40
CA ASP A 156 21.82 14.95 -5.88
C ASP A 156 21.98 15.34 -4.40
N SER A 157 21.08 16.16 -3.88
CA SER A 157 21.09 16.59 -2.48
C SER A 157 20.25 15.66 -1.61
N PRO A 158 20.70 15.36 -0.36
CA PRO A 158 19.92 14.54 0.56
C PRO A 158 18.53 15.12 0.85
N LEU A 159 17.52 14.26 0.88
CA LEU A 159 16.15 14.61 1.27
C LEU A 159 15.94 14.28 2.76
N MET A 160 16.46 15.16 3.64
CA MET A 160 16.39 14.94 5.08
C MET A 160 14.99 15.14 5.63
N ILE A 161 14.43 14.10 6.26
CA ILE A 161 13.12 14.13 6.91
C ILE A 161 13.20 13.58 8.34
N SER A 162 12.20 13.89 9.15
CA SER A 162 11.98 13.25 10.46
C SER A 162 10.89 12.20 10.33
N GLY A 163 11.26 10.92 10.30
CA GLY A 163 10.34 9.82 10.05
C GLY A 163 10.77 8.51 10.69
N ASP A 164 9.84 7.56 10.68
CA ASP A 164 10.05 6.17 11.08
C ASP A 164 10.45 5.37 9.83
N ALA A 165 11.72 4.97 9.75
CA ALA A 165 12.28 4.32 8.57
C ALA A 165 11.56 3.01 8.23
N GLU A 166 11.24 2.17 9.22
CA GLU A 166 10.55 0.88 8.99
C GLU A 166 9.16 1.10 8.39
N LYS A 167 8.43 2.07 8.90
CA LYS A 167 7.11 2.41 8.38
C LYS A 167 7.16 2.98 6.97
N LEU A 168 8.15 3.82 6.68
CA LEU A 168 8.33 4.38 5.35
C LEU A 168 8.80 3.33 4.33
N ILE A 169 9.67 2.40 4.71
CA ILE A 169 10.01 1.24 3.87
C ILE A 169 8.73 0.51 3.48
N SER A 170 7.88 0.18 4.46
CA SER A 170 6.61 -0.50 4.21
C SER A 170 5.68 0.28 3.26
N VAL A 171 5.69 1.62 3.27
CA VAL A 171 4.94 2.43 2.30
C VAL A 171 5.42 2.18 0.87
N PHE A 172 6.73 2.30 0.62
CA PHE A 172 7.28 2.11 -0.72
C PHE A 172 7.14 0.67 -1.20
N GLU A 173 7.38 -0.31 -0.33
CA GLU A 173 7.18 -1.73 -0.63
C GLU A 173 5.73 -2.01 -1.05
N ASN A 174 4.74 -1.56 -0.28
CA ASN A 174 3.33 -1.73 -0.62
C ASN A 174 2.97 -1.09 -1.98
N LEU A 175 3.51 0.08 -2.29
CA LEU A 175 3.22 0.76 -3.55
C LEU A 175 3.88 0.06 -4.75
N ILE A 176 5.14 -0.34 -4.63
CA ILE A 176 5.86 -1.05 -5.69
C ILE A 176 5.26 -2.45 -5.90
N GLU A 177 4.99 -3.19 -4.83
CA GLU A 177 4.33 -4.50 -4.92
C GLU A 177 2.94 -4.40 -5.52
N ASN A 178 2.17 -3.35 -5.19
CA ASN A 178 0.86 -3.13 -5.77
C ASN A 178 0.95 -2.94 -7.30
N ALA A 179 1.92 -2.16 -7.78
CA ALA A 179 2.18 -2.02 -9.21
C ALA A 179 2.55 -3.37 -9.85
N ILE A 180 3.50 -4.13 -9.27
CA ILE A 180 3.95 -5.43 -9.80
C ILE A 180 2.81 -6.44 -9.87
N VAL A 181 1.95 -6.49 -8.84
CA VAL A 181 0.89 -7.50 -8.72
C VAL A 181 -0.33 -7.15 -9.57
N HIS A 182 -0.68 -5.87 -9.67
CA HIS A 182 -1.96 -5.43 -10.23
C HIS A 182 -1.88 -4.76 -11.58
N ALA A 183 -0.77 -4.12 -11.93
CA ALA A 183 -0.62 -3.52 -13.26
C ALA A 183 -0.51 -4.61 -14.35
N GLU A 184 -1.39 -4.54 -15.35
CA GLU A 184 -1.30 -5.41 -16.53
C GLU A 184 -0.41 -4.73 -17.57
N ASN A 185 0.41 -5.51 -18.26
CA ASN A 185 1.40 -5.06 -19.23
C ASN A 185 2.44 -4.07 -18.67
N LEU A 186 2.74 -4.19 -17.40
CA LEU A 186 3.73 -3.39 -16.71
C LEU A 186 5.11 -3.56 -17.34
N SER A 187 5.73 -2.47 -17.75
CA SER A 187 7.10 -2.46 -18.23
C SER A 187 8.03 -1.60 -17.37
N THR A 188 7.49 -0.58 -16.71
CA THR A 188 8.30 0.35 -15.92
C THR A 188 7.55 0.82 -14.68
N ILE A 189 8.27 0.86 -13.56
CA ILE A 189 7.85 1.56 -12.34
C ILE A 189 8.83 2.72 -12.13
N LYS A 190 8.30 3.93 -12.05
CA LYS A 190 9.11 5.12 -11.81
C LYS A 190 8.88 5.65 -10.41
N VAL A 191 9.96 5.80 -9.64
CA VAL A 191 9.95 6.37 -8.29
C VAL A 191 10.69 7.69 -8.32
N GLN A 192 10.02 8.77 -7.93
CA GLN A 192 10.59 10.11 -7.90
C GLN A 192 10.40 10.72 -6.51
N ALA A 193 11.38 11.48 -6.05
CA ALA A 193 11.24 12.31 -4.87
C ALA A 193 11.94 13.65 -5.06
N LYS A 194 11.36 14.71 -4.53
CA LYS A 194 11.94 16.07 -4.58
C LYS A 194 11.49 16.90 -3.40
N MET A 195 12.33 17.84 -3.00
CA MET A 195 11.94 18.91 -2.12
C MET A 195 10.98 19.84 -2.87
N ASP A 196 9.92 20.29 -2.24
CA ASP A 196 9.04 21.30 -2.83
C ASP A 196 9.69 22.69 -2.83
N ALA A 197 9.02 23.65 -3.45
CA ALA A 197 9.57 25.00 -3.67
C ALA A 197 9.77 25.80 -2.36
N ASP A 198 9.06 25.46 -1.30
CA ASP A 198 9.18 26.12 0.01
C ASP A 198 10.30 25.51 0.89
N GLY A 199 10.87 24.38 0.45
CA GLY A 199 11.92 23.66 1.18
C GLY A 199 11.44 23.04 2.49
N GLN A 200 10.13 22.88 2.68
CA GLN A 200 9.53 22.36 3.90
C GLN A 200 8.90 20.99 3.73
N HIS A 201 8.62 20.58 2.49
CA HIS A 201 7.96 19.32 2.18
C HIS A 201 8.75 18.51 1.17
N VAL A 202 8.70 17.20 1.30
CA VAL A 202 9.21 16.30 0.28
C VAL A 202 8.00 15.68 -0.42
N ALA A 203 7.93 15.84 -1.73
CA ALA A 203 6.95 15.20 -2.57
C ALA A 203 7.57 13.94 -3.19
N CYS A 204 6.92 12.79 -2.97
CA CYS A 204 7.27 11.53 -3.61
C CYS A 204 6.18 11.12 -4.59
N ARG A 205 6.58 10.45 -5.67
CA ARG A 205 5.68 9.97 -6.70
C ARG A 205 6.12 8.58 -7.15
N ILE A 206 5.20 7.63 -7.16
CA ILE A 206 5.39 6.31 -7.73
C ILE A 206 4.42 6.17 -8.89
N GLU A 207 4.93 5.85 -10.06
CA GLU A 207 4.17 5.70 -11.31
C GLU A 207 4.43 4.33 -11.91
N ASP A 208 3.38 3.67 -12.37
CA ASP A 208 3.46 2.49 -13.22
C ASP A 208 2.85 2.79 -14.60
N ASP A 209 3.25 2.03 -15.62
CA ASP A 209 2.75 2.15 -16.99
C ASP A 209 1.71 1.08 -17.33
N GLY A 210 0.98 0.60 -16.34
CA GLY A 210 -0.05 -0.42 -16.47
C GLY A 210 -1.33 0.06 -17.16
N GLN A 211 -2.41 -0.70 -16.98
CA GLN A 211 -3.71 -0.44 -17.63
C GLN A 211 -4.47 0.77 -17.09
N GLY A 212 -4.07 1.29 -15.94
CA GLY A 212 -4.77 2.37 -15.26
C GLY A 212 -6.06 1.92 -14.54
N ILE A 213 -6.63 2.88 -13.81
CA ILE A 213 -7.78 2.71 -12.93
C ILE A 213 -8.87 3.71 -13.32
N PRO A 214 -10.17 3.31 -13.37
CA PRO A 214 -11.27 4.25 -13.60
C PRO A 214 -11.30 5.37 -12.55
N GLU A 215 -11.62 6.58 -12.98
CA GLU A 215 -11.62 7.77 -12.11
C GLU A 215 -12.56 7.63 -10.91
N GLU A 216 -13.73 6.99 -11.13
CA GLU A 216 -14.72 6.71 -10.09
C GLU A 216 -14.24 5.77 -8.97
N GLU A 217 -13.14 5.04 -9.20
CA GLU A 217 -12.59 4.08 -8.25
C GLU A 217 -11.42 4.67 -7.43
N LEU A 218 -10.86 5.80 -7.87
CA LEU A 218 -9.64 6.37 -7.26
C LEU A 218 -9.83 6.76 -5.79
N GLU A 219 -10.97 7.34 -5.43
CA GLU A 219 -11.25 7.73 -4.04
C GLU A 219 -11.34 6.54 -3.09
N ARG A 220 -11.75 5.38 -3.63
CA ARG A 220 -11.97 4.15 -2.87
C ARG A 220 -10.74 3.28 -2.72
N LEU A 221 -9.68 3.55 -3.47
CA LEU A 221 -8.45 2.73 -3.45
C LEU A 221 -7.83 2.59 -2.06
N PHE A 222 -8.00 3.60 -1.22
CA PHE A 222 -7.46 3.61 0.14
C PHE A 222 -8.45 3.08 1.20
N GLU A 223 -9.66 2.62 0.77
CA GLU A 223 -10.59 1.93 1.68
C GLU A 223 -10.05 0.54 2.04
N ARG A 224 -10.25 0.12 3.27
CA ARG A 224 -9.81 -1.21 3.74
C ARG A 224 -10.57 -2.32 3.02
N PHE A 225 -9.84 -3.35 2.56
CA PHE A 225 -10.35 -4.48 1.78
C PHE A 225 -10.94 -4.11 0.41
N TYR A 226 -10.79 -2.87 -0.02
CA TYR A 226 -11.24 -2.48 -1.34
C TYR A 226 -10.38 -3.10 -2.43
N ARG A 227 -11.01 -3.52 -3.52
CA ARG A 227 -10.37 -4.17 -4.67
C ARG A 227 -11.23 -3.95 -5.90
N LEU A 228 -10.62 -3.48 -6.99
CA LEU A 228 -11.26 -3.25 -8.28
C LEU A 228 -11.90 -4.53 -8.85
N GLU A 229 -11.16 -5.64 -8.84
CA GLU A 229 -11.62 -6.94 -9.31
C GLU A 229 -11.44 -8.01 -8.24
N LYS A 230 -12.55 -8.42 -7.61
CA LYS A 230 -12.53 -9.42 -6.51
C LYS A 230 -12.00 -10.81 -6.92
N SER A 231 -12.13 -11.20 -8.19
CA SER A 231 -11.76 -12.54 -8.67
C SER A 231 -10.27 -12.65 -9.04
N ARG A 232 -9.76 -11.76 -9.89
CA ARG A 232 -8.37 -11.79 -10.38
C ARG A 232 -7.36 -11.44 -9.30
N SER A 233 -7.66 -10.46 -8.48
CA SER A 233 -6.76 -10.06 -7.39
C SER A 233 -6.68 -11.10 -6.27
N ARG A 234 -7.68 -12.00 -6.09
CA ARG A 234 -7.57 -13.16 -5.18
C ARG A 234 -6.54 -14.19 -5.67
N GLU A 235 -6.44 -14.40 -6.96
CA GLU A 235 -5.46 -15.32 -7.53
C GLU A 235 -4.03 -14.75 -7.46
N ARG A 236 -3.89 -13.43 -7.53
CA ARG A 236 -2.60 -12.71 -7.44
C ARG A 236 -2.13 -12.43 -6.01
N GLY A 237 -2.95 -12.71 -4.98
CA GLY A 237 -2.51 -12.72 -3.57
C GLY A 237 -2.73 -11.44 -2.77
N GLY A 238 -3.24 -10.36 -3.34
CA GLY A 238 -3.44 -9.09 -2.62
C GLY A 238 -4.42 -9.22 -1.44
N THR A 239 -4.16 -8.52 -0.35
CA THR A 239 -5.02 -8.48 0.86
C THR A 239 -6.12 -7.42 0.78
N GLY A 240 -5.88 -6.35 0.01
CA GLY A 240 -6.72 -5.16 -0.04
C GLY A 240 -6.50 -4.22 1.16
N LEU A 241 -5.44 -4.45 1.93
CA LEU A 241 -5.06 -3.61 3.07
C LEU A 241 -3.84 -2.72 2.79
N GLY A 242 -2.98 -3.08 1.82
CA GLY A 242 -1.73 -2.38 1.58
C GLY A 242 -1.89 -0.87 1.36
N LEU A 243 -2.82 -0.43 0.50
CA LEU A 243 -3.04 1.01 0.27
C LEU A 243 -3.66 1.72 1.48
N SER A 244 -4.50 1.05 2.26
CA SER A 244 -5.00 1.63 3.51
C SER A 244 -3.88 1.78 4.55
N ILE A 245 -2.94 0.84 4.62
CA ILE A 245 -1.73 0.95 5.46
C ILE A 245 -0.87 2.12 4.99
N VAL A 246 -0.67 2.29 3.68
CA VAL A 246 0.04 3.46 3.12
C VAL A 246 -0.58 4.76 3.63
N ARG A 247 -1.89 4.90 3.52
CA ARG A 247 -2.61 6.09 3.99
C ARG A 247 -2.38 6.34 5.48
N GLU A 248 -2.61 5.33 6.32
CA GLU A 248 -2.45 5.45 7.77
C GLU A 248 -1.00 5.82 8.17
N VAL A 249 0.01 5.22 7.52
CA VAL A 249 1.41 5.56 7.78
C VAL A 249 1.71 7.00 7.38
N ILE A 250 1.28 7.44 6.20
CA ILE A 250 1.53 8.80 5.70
C ILE A 250 0.81 9.83 6.59
N GLU A 251 -0.44 9.59 6.98
CA GLU A 251 -1.19 10.45 7.90
C GLU A 251 -0.55 10.50 9.30
N ALA A 252 -0.09 9.36 9.84
CA ALA A 252 0.66 9.31 11.10
C ALA A 252 1.95 10.15 11.04
N HIS A 253 2.52 10.29 9.86
CA HIS A 253 3.67 11.15 9.62
C HIS A 253 3.27 12.60 9.27
N GLN A 254 2.01 12.97 9.31
CA GLN A 254 1.47 14.30 8.97
C GLN A 254 1.60 14.64 7.47
N GLY A 255 1.59 13.64 6.62
CA GLY A 255 1.57 13.76 5.17
C GLY A 255 0.17 13.53 4.61
N GLU A 256 0.05 13.64 3.29
CA GLU A 256 -1.14 13.35 2.52
C GLU A 256 -0.79 12.44 1.34
N VAL A 257 -1.67 11.50 1.02
CA VAL A 257 -1.52 10.59 -0.12
C VAL A 257 -2.72 10.73 -1.06
N VAL A 258 -2.44 10.80 -2.36
CA VAL A 258 -3.45 10.88 -3.41
C VAL A 258 -3.10 9.92 -4.54
N ALA A 259 -4.12 9.36 -5.18
CA ALA A 259 -3.98 8.53 -6.36
C ALA A 259 -4.49 9.28 -7.59
N GLN A 260 -3.80 9.11 -8.71
CA GLN A 260 -4.21 9.63 -10.01
C GLN A 260 -4.00 8.53 -11.05
N SER A 261 -4.92 8.38 -11.98
CA SER A 261 -4.82 7.38 -13.04
C SER A 261 -5.59 7.77 -14.28
N ARG A 262 -5.24 7.15 -15.41
CA ARG A 262 -6.00 7.20 -16.66
C ARG A 262 -6.06 5.82 -17.27
N LEU A 263 -7.29 5.35 -17.54
CA LEU A 263 -7.52 4.08 -18.22
C LEU A 263 -6.75 3.98 -19.54
N GLY A 264 -6.05 2.85 -19.72
CA GLY A 264 -5.24 2.55 -20.91
C GLY A 264 -3.89 3.25 -20.94
N LYS A 265 -3.47 3.89 -19.84
CA LYS A 265 -2.20 4.61 -19.76
C LYS A 265 -1.48 4.47 -18.41
N GLY A 266 -2.02 3.66 -17.51
CA GLY A 266 -1.51 3.50 -16.15
C GLY A 266 -2.20 4.35 -15.14
#